data_026cbed61e951fc619e2f932af8f0adc
#
_entry.id   026cbed61e951fc619e2f932af8f0adc
#
_cell.length_a   1.000
_cell.length_b   1.000
_cell.length_c   1.000
_cell.angle_alpha   90.00
_cell.angle_beta   90.00
_cell.angle_gamma   90.00
#
_symmetry.space_group_name_H-M   'P 1'
#
loop_
_entity.id
_entity.type
_entity.pdbx_description
1 polymer ?
#
loop_
_entity_poly.entity_id
_entity_poly.type
_entity_poly.pdbx_seq_one_letter_code
_entity_poly.pdbx_strand_id
1 'polypeptide(L)'
;KGDDGLYRFFSGSYSDKSEAASHKIDLSLSGYNDAFLVAFQNGKRITLKEAGFEVSENFKENLEISSKASENPIDPEMVRFRVQVGAFKEKVPDDILTSFKKLGTVMAKTNAGQGYTKYYMGDFMEYKNVLKFRSKLFDNGLIDCFIVGEFQNKIITSREALNLLGQ
;
A
#
# COMPACT_ATOMS: atom_id res chain seq x y z
N LYS A 1 -2.08 18.40 9.52
CA LYS A 1 -3.37 17.75 9.73
C LYS A 1 -4.34 18.37 8.74
N GLY A 2 -4.97 17.55 7.89
CA GLY A 2 -5.99 18.03 6.97
C GLY A 2 -7.31 18.33 7.69
N ASP A 3 -8.23 19.02 7.00
CA ASP A 3 -9.58 19.33 7.53
C ASP A 3 -10.40 18.05 7.79
N ASP A 4 -10.01 16.93 7.17
CA ASP A 4 -10.55 15.58 7.39
C ASP A 4 -9.94 14.86 8.60
N GLY A 5 -9.09 15.55 9.38
CA GLY A 5 -8.42 14.99 10.55
C GLY A 5 -7.24 14.08 10.27
N LEU A 6 -6.93 13.78 9.00
CA LEU A 6 -5.85 12.89 8.61
C LEU A 6 -4.48 13.61 8.61
N TYR A 7 -3.45 12.91 9.06
CA TYR A 7 -2.06 13.34 8.88
C TYR A 7 -1.56 12.84 7.53
N ARG A 8 -1.01 13.76 6.74
CA ARG A 8 -0.37 13.45 5.46
C ARG A 8 1.10 13.83 5.54
N PHE A 9 1.94 12.89 5.20
CA PHE A 9 3.38 13.10 5.11
C PHE A 9 3.76 13.29 3.65
N PHE A 10 4.55 14.30 3.37
CA PHE A 10 5.07 14.59 2.04
C PHE A 10 6.57 14.40 2.04
N SER A 11 7.11 13.82 0.98
CA SER A 11 8.53 13.66 0.75
C SER A 11 8.91 14.31 -0.58
N GLY A 12 9.86 15.23 -0.51
CA GLY A 12 10.31 16.00 -1.66
C GLY A 12 9.34 17.10 -2.09
N SER A 13 9.88 18.05 -2.86
CA SER A 13 9.13 19.10 -3.55
C SER A 13 9.86 19.38 -4.87
N TYR A 14 9.19 19.13 -5.97
CA TYR A 14 9.78 19.17 -7.31
C TYR A 14 8.95 20.05 -8.22
N SER A 15 9.63 20.83 -9.06
CA SER A 15 9.00 21.58 -10.14
C SER A 15 8.94 20.76 -11.44
N ASP A 16 9.84 19.79 -11.56
CA ASP A 16 9.90 18.88 -12.70
C ASP A 16 9.17 17.56 -12.40
N LYS A 17 8.40 17.10 -13.39
CA LYS A 17 7.58 15.89 -13.30
C LYS A 17 8.42 14.63 -13.27
N SER A 18 9.52 14.60 -14.01
CA SER A 18 10.40 13.43 -14.11
C SER A 18 11.14 13.22 -12.81
N GLU A 19 11.59 14.30 -12.15
CA GLU A 19 12.21 14.23 -10.83
C GLU A 19 11.23 13.73 -9.78
N ALA A 20 10.00 14.23 -9.79
CA ALA A 20 8.95 13.76 -8.88
C ALA A 20 8.63 12.27 -9.10
N ALA A 21 8.56 11.82 -10.36
CA ALA A 21 8.32 10.43 -10.71
C ALA A 21 9.48 9.52 -10.27
N SER A 22 10.73 9.95 -10.49
CA SER A 22 11.94 9.24 -10.06
C SER A 22 11.95 9.08 -8.53
N HIS A 23 11.68 10.16 -7.79
CA HIS A 23 11.62 10.10 -6.32
C HIS A 23 10.51 9.17 -5.82
N LYS A 24 9.37 9.11 -6.50
CA LYS A 24 8.32 8.12 -6.18
C LYS A 24 8.82 6.69 -6.38
N ILE A 25 9.60 6.41 -7.43
CA ILE A 25 10.21 5.09 -7.67
C ILE A 25 11.18 4.76 -6.54
N ASP A 26 12.04 5.70 -6.14
CA ASP A 26 13.00 5.52 -5.04
C ASP A 26 12.29 5.23 -3.71
N LEU A 27 11.18 5.92 -3.43
CA LEU A 27 10.34 5.64 -2.26
C LEU A 27 9.73 4.25 -2.33
N SER A 28 9.26 3.82 -3.50
CA SER A 28 8.71 2.46 -3.68
C SER A 28 9.78 1.40 -3.46
N LEU A 29 11.00 1.59 -3.97
CA LEU A 29 12.16 0.72 -3.74
C LEU A 29 12.58 0.72 -2.26
N SER A 30 12.37 1.82 -1.55
CA SER A 30 12.62 1.95 -0.11
C SER A 30 11.51 1.38 0.77
N GLY A 31 10.48 0.77 0.17
CA GLY A 31 9.39 0.09 0.88
C GLY A 31 8.10 0.91 1.04
N TYR A 32 8.03 2.13 0.50
CA TYR A 32 6.83 2.97 0.49
C TYR A 32 6.01 2.76 -0.79
N ASN A 33 5.55 1.53 -1.01
CA ASN A 33 4.86 1.12 -2.24
C ASN A 33 3.55 1.88 -2.50
N ASP A 34 2.95 2.45 -1.44
CA ASP A 34 1.71 3.25 -1.52
C ASP A 34 1.98 4.75 -1.72
N ALA A 35 3.24 5.16 -1.93
CA ALA A 35 3.57 6.54 -2.24
C ALA A 35 2.93 6.96 -3.56
N PHE A 36 2.29 8.11 -3.58
CA PHE A 36 1.68 8.67 -4.78
C PHE A 36 2.02 10.14 -4.95
N LEU A 37 2.00 10.59 -6.20
CA LEU A 37 2.27 11.98 -6.53
C LEU A 37 1.05 12.85 -6.21
N VAL A 38 1.32 14.03 -5.69
CA VAL A 38 0.32 15.09 -5.51
C VAL A 38 0.86 16.39 -6.13
N ALA A 39 -0.02 17.16 -6.72
CA ALA A 39 0.33 18.45 -7.29
C ALA A 39 -0.33 19.59 -6.52
N PHE A 40 0.42 20.67 -6.37
CA PHE A 40 -0.05 21.90 -5.75
C PHE A 40 0.21 23.09 -6.67
N GLN A 41 -0.73 24.00 -6.74
CA GLN A 41 -0.57 25.30 -7.41
C GLN A 41 -1.09 26.38 -6.47
N ASN A 42 -0.25 27.38 -6.18
CA ASN A 42 -0.59 28.49 -5.26
C ASN A 42 -1.10 28.01 -3.89
N GLY A 43 -0.46 26.95 -3.36
CA GLY A 43 -0.82 26.35 -2.08
C GLY A 43 -2.12 25.50 -2.08
N LYS A 44 -2.81 25.39 -3.20
CA LYS A 44 -3.99 24.54 -3.37
C LYS A 44 -3.63 23.24 -4.08
N ARG A 45 -4.16 22.13 -3.62
CA ARG A 45 -4.02 20.83 -4.26
C ARG A 45 -4.82 20.84 -5.57
N ILE A 46 -4.17 20.44 -6.65
CA ILE A 46 -4.76 20.28 -7.99
C ILE A 46 -4.63 18.83 -8.45
N THR A 47 -5.34 18.44 -9.50
CA THR A 47 -5.19 17.13 -10.11
C THR A 47 -3.86 17.03 -10.87
N LEU A 48 -3.34 15.81 -11.02
CA LEU A 48 -2.13 15.57 -11.82
C LEU A 48 -2.32 15.99 -13.29
N LYS A 49 -3.55 15.88 -13.82
CA LYS A 49 -3.91 16.33 -15.16
C LYS A 49 -3.79 17.85 -15.30
N GLU A 50 -4.32 18.61 -14.34
CA GLU A 50 -4.18 20.08 -14.30
C GLU A 50 -2.72 20.51 -14.14
N ALA A 51 -1.90 19.72 -13.46
CA ALA A 51 -0.45 19.90 -13.38
C ALA A 51 0.28 19.49 -14.68
N GLY A 52 -0.45 19.09 -15.72
CA GLY A 52 0.08 18.69 -17.03
C GLY A 52 0.75 17.31 -17.01
N PHE A 53 0.46 16.46 -16.05
CA PHE A 53 0.77 15.03 -16.15
C PHE A 53 -0.25 14.42 -17.12
N GLU A 54 0.17 14.24 -18.36
CA GLU A 54 -0.56 13.35 -19.24
C GLU A 54 -0.36 11.93 -18.69
N VAL A 55 -1.46 11.23 -18.44
CA VAL A 55 -1.42 9.79 -18.25
C VAL A 55 -1.13 9.24 -19.63
N SER A 56 0.16 9.14 -20.00
CA SER A 56 0.58 8.55 -21.26
C SER A 56 0.05 7.12 -21.29
N GLU A 57 -0.47 6.72 -22.43
CA GLU A 57 -0.94 5.35 -22.70
C GLU A 57 0.15 4.30 -22.45
N ASN A 58 1.42 4.70 -22.40
CA ASN A 58 2.57 3.89 -21.97
C ASN A 58 2.46 3.35 -20.54
N PHE A 59 1.59 3.91 -19.70
CA PHE A 59 1.29 3.31 -18.40
C PHE A 59 0.40 2.06 -18.54
N LYS A 60 -0.38 1.97 -19.62
CA LYS A 60 -1.12 0.76 -19.99
C LYS A 60 -0.18 -0.32 -20.55
N GLU A 61 0.82 0.09 -21.33
CA GLU A 61 1.78 -0.83 -21.95
C GLU A 61 2.71 -1.50 -20.92
N ASN A 62 3.12 -0.79 -19.86
CA ASN A 62 3.84 -1.38 -18.74
C ASN A 62 2.96 -2.26 -17.83
N LEU A 63 1.64 -2.06 -17.84
CA LEU A 63 0.69 -2.99 -17.24
C LEU A 63 0.52 -4.26 -18.10
N GLU A 64 0.59 -4.14 -19.43
CA GLU A 64 0.50 -5.28 -20.36
C GLU A 64 1.79 -6.13 -20.36
N ILE A 65 2.95 -5.54 -20.09
CA ILE A 65 4.22 -6.31 -19.94
C ILE A 65 4.23 -7.11 -18.64
N SER A 66 3.58 -6.64 -17.58
CA SER A 66 3.36 -7.43 -16.35
C SER A 66 2.26 -8.49 -16.52
N SER A 67 1.35 -8.33 -17.48
CA SER A 67 0.26 -9.28 -17.75
C SER A 67 0.66 -10.44 -18.67
N LYS A 68 1.87 -10.45 -19.24
CA LYS A 68 2.40 -11.58 -20.04
C LYS A 68 3.09 -12.67 -19.23
N ALA A 69 3.00 -12.65 -17.91
CA ALA A 69 3.50 -13.72 -17.06
C ALA A 69 2.34 -14.64 -16.63
N SER A 70 2.18 -15.68 -17.38
CA SER A 70 1.41 -16.92 -17.19
C SER A 70 0.02 -16.97 -17.86
N GLU A 71 -0.05 -17.76 -18.91
CA GLU A 71 -1.24 -18.27 -19.60
C GLU A 71 -2.06 -19.28 -18.76
N ASN A 72 -1.86 -19.35 -17.45
CA ASN A 72 -2.72 -20.11 -16.56
C ASN A 72 -3.64 -19.15 -15.84
N PRO A 73 -4.98 -19.40 -15.86
CA PRO A 73 -5.92 -18.61 -15.08
C PRO A 73 -5.49 -18.64 -13.61
N ILE A 74 -5.24 -17.46 -13.06
CA ILE A 74 -4.88 -17.34 -11.64
C ILE A 74 -6.10 -17.79 -10.84
N ASP A 75 -5.90 -18.77 -9.98
CA ASP A 75 -6.91 -19.19 -9.04
C ASP A 75 -7.20 -18.03 -8.07
N PRO A 76 -8.40 -17.42 -8.10
CA PRO A 76 -8.74 -16.31 -7.23
C PRO A 76 -8.60 -16.66 -5.74
N GLU A 77 -8.68 -17.94 -5.39
CA GLU A 77 -8.50 -18.42 -4.02
C GLU A 77 -7.07 -18.28 -3.51
N MET A 78 -6.10 -18.10 -4.40
CA MET A 78 -4.69 -17.85 -4.05
C MET A 78 -4.41 -16.40 -3.71
N VAL A 79 -5.33 -15.46 -4.02
CA VAL A 79 -5.21 -14.05 -3.68
C VAL A 79 -5.86 -13.78 -2.33
N ARG A 80 -5.13 -13.17 -1.42
CA ARG A 80 -5.62 -12.77 -0.09
C ARG A 80 -5.39 -11.28 0.12
N PHE A 81 -6.24 -10.67 0.92
CA PHE A 81 -6.06 -9.30 1.40
C PHE A 81 -5.80 -9.32 2.90
N ARG A 82 -4.86 -8.50 3.34
CA ARG A 82 -4.49 -8.31 4.74
C ARG A 82 -4.37 -6.84 5.06
N VAL A 83 -4.35 -6.49 6.34
CA VAL A 83 -4.04 -5.14 6.79
C VAL A 83 -2.65 -5.16 7.43
N GLN A 84 -1.70 -4.40 6.89
CA GLN A 84 -0.44 -4.14 7.56
C GLN A 84 -0.67 -3.14 8.69
N VAL A 85 -0.32 -3.54 9.91
CA VAL A 85 -0.57 -2.76 11.13
C VAL A 85 0.71 -2.17 11.74
N GLY A 86 1.86 -2.55 11.23
CA GLY A 86 3.13 -1.98 11.68
C GLY A 86 4.35 -2.63 11.03
N ALA A 87 5.49 -1.96 11.15
CA ALA A 87 6.80 -2.46 10.76
C ALA A 87 7.83 -1.98 11.80
N PHE A 88 8.61 -2.90 12.37
CA PHE A 88 9.55 -2.61 13.46
C PHE A 88 10.92 -3.20 13.14
N LYS A 89 11.97 -2.40 13.31
CA LYS A 89 13.36 -2.87 13.18
C LYS A 89 13.78 -3.77 14.33
N GLU A 90 13.28 -3.48 15.50
CA GLU A 90 13.49 -4.24 16.71
C GLU A 90 12.22 -5.02 17.08
N LYS A 91 12.28 -5.73 18.23
CA LYS A 91 11.09 -6.38 18.78
C LYS A 91 9.99 -5.33 18.97
N VAL A 92 8.79 -5.64 18.49
CA VAL A 92 7.61 -4.79 18.75
C VAL A 92 7.40 -4.66 20.25
N PRO A 93 7.12 -3.45 20.78
CA PRO A 93 6.78 -3.26 22.19
C PRO A 93 5.61 -4.16 22.61
N ASP A 94 5.70 -4.72 23.82
CA ASP A 94 4.74 -5.74 24.28
C ASP A 94 3.32 -5.19 24.46
N ASP A 95 3.17 -3.90 24.76
CA ASP A 95 1.90 -3.18 24.83
C ASP A 95 1.24 -3.05 23.45
N ILE A 96 2.02 -2.72 22.41
CA ILE A 96 1.55 -2.66 21.03
C ILE A 96 1.15 -4.04 20.53
N LEU A 97 1.99 -5.06 20.78
CA LEU A 97 1.68 -6.44 20.40
C LEU A 97 0.42 -6.95 21.11
N THR A 98 0.24 -6.59 22.36
CA THR A 98 -0.97 -6.93 23.14
C THR A 98 -2.19 -6.24 22.55
N SER A 99 -2.07 -4.98 22.13
CA SER A 99 -3.14 -4.24 21.46
C SER A 99 -3.52 -4.87 20.13
N PHE A 100 -2.54 -5.28 19.32
CA PHE A 100 -2.79 -6.02 18.09
C PHE A 100 -3.55 -7.32 18.34
N LYS A 101 -3.10 -8.14 19.32
CA LYS A 101 -3.72 -9.43 19.65
C LYS A 101 -5.16 -9.30 20.14
N LYS A 102 -5.52 -8.20 20.82
CA LYS A 102 -6.89 -7.92 21.23
C LYS A 102 -7.84 -7.68 20.06
N LEU A 103 -7.32 -7.18 18.94
CA LEU A 103 -8.10 -6.83 17.75
C LEU A 103 -8.21 -7.98 16.74
N GLY A 104 -7.35 -8.99 16.85
CA GLY A 104 -7.40 -10.18 16.00
C GLY A 104 -6.09 -10.96 15.91
N THR A 105 -6.08 -11.95 15.03
CA THR A 105 -4.87 -12.73 14.76
C THR A 105 -3.82 -11.89 14.06
N VAL A 106 -2.61 -11.94 14.56
CA VAL A 106 -1.44 -11.19 14.05
C VAL A 106 -0.47 -12.16 13.41
N MET A 107 -0.06 -11.85 12.20
CA MET A 107 0.99 -12.55 11.46
C MET A 107 2.20 -11.63 11.32
N ALA A 108 3.39 -12.14 11.61
CA ALA A 108 4.66 -11.43 11.43
C ALA A 108 5.40 -12.03 10.23
N LYS A 109 5.90 -11.17 9.35
CA LYS A 109 6.83 -11.54 8.27
C LYS A 109 8.09 -10.69 8.40
N THR A 110 9.23 -11.36 8.60
CA THR A 110 10.54 -10.70 8.66
C THR A 110 11.14 -10.66 7.26
N ASN A 111 11.56 -9.48 6.85
CA ASN A 111 12.32 -9.32 5.63
C ASN A 111 13.81 -9.25 5.97
N ALA A 112 14.51 -10.37 5.78
CA ALA A 112 15.92 -10.51 6.13
C ALA A 112 16.83 -9.47 5.44
N GLY A 113 16.44 -8.98 4.24
CA GLY A 113 17.22 -7.98 3.50
C GLY A 113 17.01 -6.53 3.97
N GLN A 114 15.93 -6.27 4.70
CA GLN A 114 15.55 -4.90 5.12
C GLN A 114 15.68 -4.66 6.63
N GLY A 115 15.97 -5.69 7.42
CA GLY A 115 16.24 -5.59 8.85
C GLY A 115 15.02 -5.18 9.71
N TYR A 116 13.80 -5.38 9.22
CA TYR A 116 12.59 -5.17 10.01
C TYR A 116 11.54 -6.25 9.80
N THR A 117 10.66 -6.37 10.80
CA THR A 117 9.52 -7.30 10.79
C THR A 117 8.24 -6.51 10.58
N LYS A 118 7.47 -6.90 9.57
CA LYS A 118 6.14 -6.35 9.28
C LYS A 118 5.07 -7.21 9.93
N TYR A 119 4.05 -6.55 10.48
CA TYR A 119 2.92 -7.19 11.16
C TYR A 119 1.65 -7.00 10.35
N TYR A 120 0.92 -8.10 10.14
CA TYR A 120 -0.30 -8.12 9.33
C TYR A 120 -1.44 -8.71 10.13
N MET A 121 -2.66 -8.25 9.86
CA MET A 121 -3.89 -8.76 10.46
C MET A 121 -4.94 -9.05 9.40
N GLY A 122 -5.82 -10.02 9.72
CA GLY A 122 -6.89 -10.46 8.83
C GLY A 122 -6.41 -11.38 7.71
N ASP A 123 -7.37 -12.05 7.10
CA ASP A 123 -7.20 -12.94 5.96
C ASP A 123 -8.51 -12.94 5.17
N PHE A 124 -8.55 -12.18 4.08
CA PHE A 124 -9.78 -11.94 3.35
C PHE A 124 -9.59 -12.26 1.87
N MET A 125 -10.58 -12.90 1.27
CA MET A 125 -10.65 -13.14 -0.17
C MET A 125 -11.25 -11.93 -0.91
N GLU A 126 -12.14 -11.19 -0.25
CA GLU A 126 -12.85 -10.07 -0.85
C GLU A 126 -12.33 -8.73 -0.34
N TYR A 127 -12.04 -7.81 -1.25
CA TYR A 127 -11.53 -6.48 -0.92
C TYR A 127 -12.51 -5.67 -0.03
N LYS A 128 -13.83 -5.80 -0.26
CA LYS A 128 -14.83 -5.12 0.58
C LYS A 128 -14.77 -5.53 2.06
N ASN A 129 -14.38 -6.78 2.34
CA ASN A 129 -14.32 -7.30 3.71
C ASN A 129 -13.07 -6.78 4.43
N VAL A 130 -11.92 -6.70 3.74
CA VAL A 130 -10.71 -6.11 4.32
C VAL A 130 -10.86 -4.61 4.54
N LEU A 131 -11.61 -3.89 3.68
CA LEU A 131 -11.95 -2.47 3.89
C LEU A 131 -12.70 -2.25 5.20
N LYS A 132 -13.75 -3.06 5.47
CA LYS A 132 -14.51 -3.01 6.73
C LYS A 132 -13.62 -3.32 7.93
N PHE A 133 -12.74 -4.29 7.79
CA PHE A 133 -11.81 -4.66 8.86
C PHE A 133 -10.79 -3.55 9.12
N ARG A 134 -10.23 -2.94 8.08
CA ARG A 134 -9.34 -1.78 8.22
C ARG A 134 -10.04 -0.62 8.94
N SER A 135 -11.29 -0.31 8.60
CA SER A 135 -12.06 0.72 9.30
C SER A 135 -12.19 0.42 10.78
N LYS A 136 -12.51 -0.84 11.13
CA LYS A 136 -12.56 -1.27 12.53
C LYS A 136 -11.22 -1.10 13.25
N LEU A 137 -10.10 -1.40 12.60
CA LEU A 137 -8.77 -1.20 13.19
C LEU A 137 -8.48 0.28 13.39
N PHE A 138 -8.84 1.13 12.42
CA PHE A 138 -8.70 2.56 12.50
C PHE A 138 -9.50 3.14 13.68
N ASP A 139 -10.76 2.75 13.85
CA ASP A 139 -11.63 3.16 14.97
C ASP A 139 -11.08 2.73 16.34
N ASN A 140 -10.25 1.70 16.38
CA ASN A 140 -9.54 1.23 17.58
C ASN A 140 -8.11 1.79 17.72
N GLY A 141 -7.79 2.87 17.00
CA GLY A 141 -6.55 3.63 17.15
C GLY A 141 -5.38 3.18 16.27
N LEU A 142 -5.55 2.18 15.39
CA LEU A 142 -4.53 1.78 14.43
C LEU A 142 -4.63 2.65 13.16
N ILE A 143 -4.29 3.93 13.30
CA ILE A 143 -4.49 4.95 12.26
C ILE A 143 -3.55 4.79 11.05
N ASP A 144 -2.36 4.19 11.24
CA ASP A 144 -1.34 4.01 10.19
C ASP A 144 -1.46 2.66 9.46
N CYS A 145 -2.59 1.96 9.62
CA CYS A 145 -2.79 0.68 8.98
C CYS A 145 -3.28 0.83 7.53
N PHE A 146 -2.78 -0.04 6.65
CA PHE A 146 -3.15 -0.05 5.24
C PHE A 146 -3.32 -1.46 4.68
N ILE A 147 -4.10 -1.57 3.58
CA ILE A 147 -4.41 -2.85 2.96
C ILE A 147 -3.27 -3.25 2.02
N VAL A 148 -2.90 -4.51 2.10
CA VAL A 148 -1.98 -5.19 1.18
C VAL A 148 -2.64 -6.42 0.58
N GLY A 149 -2.12 -6.87 -0.57
CA GLY A 149 -2.41 -8.17 -1.12
C GLY A 149 -1.39 -9.20 -0.67
N GLU A 150 -1.76 -10.47 -0.76
CA GLU A 150 -0.86 -11.61 -0.67
C GLU A 150 -1.18 -12.58 -1.81
N PHE A 151 -0.16 -12.96 -2.56
CA PHE A 151 -0.25 -13.95 -3.63
C PHE A 151 0.97 -14.86 -3.57
N GLN A 152 0.75 -16.17 -3.61
CA GLN A 152 1.82 -17.18 -3.49
C GLN A 152 2.78 -16.91 -2.32
N ASN A 153 2.22 -16.56 -1.15
CA ASN A 153 2.97 -16.25 0.07
C ASN A 153 3.85 -14.97 0.01
N LYS A 154 3.75 -14.18 -1.07
CA LYS A 154 4.41 -12.88 -1.21
C LYS A 154 3.43 -11.76 -0.96
N ILE A 155 3.88 -10.75 -0.22
CA ILE A 155 3.10 -9.52 -0.04
C ILE A 155 3.26 -8.66 -1.30
N ILE A 156 2.13 -8.25 -1.84
CA ILE A 156 1.98 -7.39 -3.01
C ILE A 156 1.12 -6.18 -2.62
N THR A 157 1.03 -5.19 -3.48
CA THR A 157 0.13 -4.06 -3.23
C THR A 157 -1.34 -4.51 -3.36
N SER A 158 -2.25 -3.79 -2.72
CA SER A 158 -3.70 -4.05 -2.86
C SER A 158 -4.16 -3.91 -4.31
N ARG A 159 -3.54 -3.00 -5.08
CA ARG A 159 -3.83 -2.80 -6.50
C ARG A 159 -3.41 -4.02 -7.35
N GLU A 160 -2.19 -4.52 -7.14
CA GLU A 160 -1.73 -5.74 -7.82
C GLU A 160 -2.67 -6.92 -7.54
N ALA A 161 -3.09 -7.08 -6.27
CA ALA A 161 -4.03 -8.13 -5.89
C ALA A 161 -5.40 -7.97 -6.60
N LEU A 162 -5.93 -6.74 -6.70
CA LEU A 162 -7.17 -6.46 -7.44
C LEU A 162 -7.01 -6.74 -8.93
N ASN A 163 -5.88 -6.33 -9.53
CA ASN A 163 -5.59 -6.61 -10.94
C ASN A 163 -5.53 -8.12 -11.23
N LEU A 164 -4.94 -8.92 -10.32
CA LEU A 164 -4.91 -10.38 -10.43
C LEU A 164 -6.32 -10.99 -10.40
N LEU A 165 -7.27 -10.34 -9.74
CA LEU A 165 -8.67 -10.75 -9.66
C LEU A 165 -9.54 -10.18 -10.80
N GLY A 166 -8.96 -9.39 -11.71
CA GLY A 166 -9.69 -8.74 -12.82
C GLY A 166 -10.61 -7.60 -12.36
N GLN A 167 -10.26 -6.94 -11.24
CA GLN A 167 -11.03 -5.86 -10.61
C GLN A 167 -10.32 -4.52 -10.68
#